data_3cbda3116bdd4e57abc51d226d2e89d2
#
_entry.id   3cbda3116bdd4e57abc51d226d2e89d2
#
_cell.length_a   1.000
_cell.length_b   1.000
_cell.length_c   1.000
_cell.angle_alpha   90.00
_cell.angle_beta   90.00
_cell.angle_gamma   90.00
#
_symmetry.space_group_name_H-M   'P 1'
#
loop_
_entity.id
_entity.type
_entity.pdbx_description
1 polymer ?
#
loop_
_entity_poly.entity_id
_entity_poly.type
_entity_poly.pdbx_seq_one_letter_code
_entity_poly.pdbx_strand_id
1 'polypeptide(L)'
;KPPSSPSEHRWNPASGEIEAGILSHIDAVVNLSGASIGRIPWTPRHKRAILDSRISATTTLLQALRESEKNPEQLVQASAVGFYGDRGNDDLTEKSSRGAGYLSEVVEKWEEVARQLVPQETRLSFARTGLVLGQGGALSPLRLQTALGVGGKIGSGQQWWPWISLNDVIRSYVFLIEGSASEGIYNLVGPSASTSLEITAELAKQMKRPHWIGL
;
A
#
# COMPACT_ATOMS: atom_id res chain seq x y z
N LYS A 1 17.37 -13.43 -0.90
CA LYS A 1 18.55 -12.87 -1.57
C LYS A 1 19.51 -12.38 -0.48
N PRO A 2 20.82 -12.63 -0.55
CA PRO A 2 21.74 -12.09 0.43
C PRO A 2 21.75 -10.54 0.38
N PRO A 3 22.01 -9.86 1.52
CA PRO A 3 22.21 -8.42 1.55
C PRO A 3 23.28 -7.98 0.56
N SER A 4 23.05 -6.87 -0.13
CA SER A 4 23.95 -6.28 -1.13
C SER A 4 24.68 -5.05 -0.62
N SER A 5 24.31 -4.53 0.55
CA SER A 5 24.94 -3.39 1.22
C SER A 5 24.92 -3.54 2.74
N PRO A 6 25.75 -2.81 3.50
CA PRO A 6 25.74 -2.82 4.96
C PRO A 6 24.44 -2.35 5.61
N SER A 7 23.60 -1.63 4.85
CA SER A 7 22.29 -1.16 5.30
C SER A 7 21.14 -2.13 4.98
N GLU A 8 21.44 -3.23 4.32
CA GLU A 8 20.47 -4.29 4.03
C GLU A 8 20.64 -5.43 5.01
N HIS A 9 19.55 -5.88 5.58
CA HIS A 9 19.53 -6.97 6.55
C HIS A 9 18.64 -8.10 6.06
N ARG A 10 18.99 -9.30 6.49
CA ARG A 10 18.24 -10.50 6.12
C ARG A 10 17.04 -10.68 7.02
N TRP A 11 15.90 -10.94 6.42
CA TRP A 11 14.71 -11.40 7.12
C TRP A 11 13.91 -12.39 6.28
N ASN A 12 13.15 -13.25 6.95
CA ASN A 12 12.26 -14.21 6.33
C ASN A 12 10.90 -14.20 7.07
N PRO A 13 9.95 -13.36 6.66
CA PRO A 13 8.65 -13.28 7.33
C PRO A 13 7.88 -14.59 7.36
N ALA A 14 8.10 -15.48 6.37
CA ALA A 14 7.38 -16.75 6.31
C ALA A 14 7.83 -17.75 7.39
N SER A 15 9.08 -17.64 7.89
CA SER A 15 9.60 -18.43 9.01
C SER A 15 9.66 -17.64 10.33
N GLY A 16 9.23 -16.39 10.35
CA GLY A 16 9.32 -15.54 11.54
C GLY A 16 10.74 -15.06 11.87
N GLU A 17 11.67 -15.13 10.90
CA GLU A 17 13.07 -14.81 11.13
C GLU A 17 13.39 -13.37 10.73
N ILE A 18 14.06 -12.64 11.63
CA ILE A 18 14.67 -11.34 11.40
C ILE A 18 16.05 -11.34 12.07
N GLU A 19 17.02 -10.67 11.47
CA GLU A 19 18.36 -10.57 12.01
C GLU A 19 18.35 -9.86 13.38
N ALA A 20 18.95 -10.49 14.38
CA ALA A 20 18.95 -9.96 15.74
C ALA A 20 19.68 -8.60 15.82
N GLY A 21 19.19 -7.71 16.66
CA GLY A 21 19.82 -6.43 16.98
C GLY A 21 19.61 -5.30 15.95
N ILE A 22 19.06 -5.58 14.74
CA ILE A 22 18.84 -4.52 13.73
C ILE A 22 17.81 -3.49 14.16
N LEU A 23 16.91 -3.87 15.07
CA LEU A 23 15.81 -3.00 15.54
C LEU A 23 16.15 -2.21 16.81
N SER A 24 17.32 -2.44 17.43
CA SER A 24 17.67 -1.86 18.73
C SER A 24 18.06 -0.37 18.70
N HIS A 25 18.40 0.15 17.52
CA HIS A 25 18.93 1.52 17.36
C HIS A 25 18.16 2.37 16.35
N ILE A 26 16.89 2.03 16.12
CA ILE A 26 16.03 2.74 15.16
C ILE A 26 15.01 3.61 15.90
N ASP A 27 14.74 4.78 15.37
CA ASP A 27 13.75 5.72 15.91
C ASP A 27 12.38 5.57 15.26
N ALA A 28 12.34 5.11 14.01
CA ALA A 28 11.09 4.88 13.29
C ALA A 28 11.16 3.67 12.37
N VAL A 29 10.03 3.03 12.16
CA VAL A 29 9.85 1.91 11.23
C VAL A 29 8.78 2.23 10.20
N VAL A 30 9.06 1.91 8.94
CA VAL A 30 8.07 1.93 7.87
C VAL A 30 7.91 0.52 7.31
N ASN A 31 6.75 -0.09 7.52
CA ASN A 31 6.46 -1.41 6.97
C ASN A 31 5.70 -1.31 5.65
N LEU A 32 6.40 -1.52 4.54
CA LEU A 32 5.83 -1.53 3.17
C LEU A 32 5.66 -2.95 2.61
N SER A 33 5.81 -3.97 3.42
CA SER A 33 5.93 -5.35 2.99
C SER A 33 4.60 -5.94 2.52
N GLY A 34 4.64 -6.70 1.44
CA GLY A 34 3.50 -7.42 0.91
C GLY A 34 3.68 -7.88 -0.53
N ALA A 35 3.09 -9.01 -0.89
CA ALA A 35 3.07 -9.48 -2.26
C ALA A 35 2.29 -8.53 -3.17
N SER A 36 2.74 -8.38 -4.42
CA SER A 36 2.10 -7.51 -5.40
C SER A 36 0.67 -7.98 -5.71
N ILE A 37 -0.27 -7.04 -5.69
CA ILE A 37 -1.65 -7.24 -6.13
C ILE A 37 -1.81 -7.09 -7.65
N GLY A 38 -0.81 -6.52 -8.34
CA GLY A 38 -0.85 -6.27 -9.78
C GLY A 38 -0.66 -7.50 -10.66
N ARG A 39 -0.34 -8.66 -10.08
CA ARG A 39 -0.20 -9.92 -10.82
C ARG A 39 -1.56 -10.58 -11.02
N ILE A 40 -1.95 -10.76 -12.25
CA ILE A 40 -3.20 -11.46 -12.66
C ILE A 40 -2.89 -12.79 -13.37
N PRO A 41 -3.77 -13.79 -13.34
CA PRO A 41 -5.08 -13.79 -12.67
C PRO A 41 -4.96 -13.99 -11.15
N TRP A 42 -5.97 -13.52 -10.40
CA TRP A 42 -6.08 -13.73 -8.95
C TRP A 42 -6.60 -15.14 -8.62
N THR A 43 -5.73 -16.12 -8.79
CA THR A 43 -6.02 -17.49 -8.37
C THR A 43 -6.18 -17.58 -6.84
N PRO A 44 -6.85 -18.63 -6.31
CA PRO A 44 -6.95 -18.85 -4.85
C PRO A 44 -5.57 -18.85 -4.16
N ARG A 45 -4.56 -19.46 -4.82
CA ARG A 45 -3.17 -19.46 -4.32
C ARG A 45 -2.59 -18.04 -4.25
N HIS A 46 -2.80 -17.22 -5.28
CA HIS A 46 -2.30 -15.85 -5.29
C HIS A 46 -3.01 -14.96 -4.27
N LYS A 47 -4.32 -15.08 -4.15
CA LYS A 47 -5.08 -14.40 -3.08
C LYS A 47 -4.53 -14.74 -1.70
N ARG A 48 -4.31 -16.02 -1.42
CA ARG A 48 -3.71 -16.43 -0.15
C ARG A 48 -2.33 -15.80 0.04
N ALA A 49 -1.46 -15.82 -0.97
CA ALA A 49 -0.13 -15.19 -0.90
C ALA A 49 -0.21 -13.66 -0.64
N ILE A 50 -1.20 -12.95 -1.18
CA ILE A 50 -1.43 -11.53 -0.91
C ILE A 50 -1.73 -11.29 0.58
N LEU A 51 -2.60 -12.10 1.17
CA LEU A 51 -2.95 -12.00 2.60
C LEU A 51 -1.76 -12.43 3.47
N ASP A 52 -1.27 -13.65 3.27
CA ASP A 52 -0.25 -14.27 4.14
C ASP A 52 1.04 -13.44 4.17
N SER A 53 1.47 -12.88 3.04
CA SER A 53 2.66 -12.04 2.99
C SER A 53 2.57 -10.79 3.86
N ARG A 54 1.38 -10.20 3.98
CA ARG A 54 1.14 -9.01 4.81
C ARG A 54 1.08 -9.37 6.29
N ILE A 55 0.33 -10.41 6.60
CA ILE A 55 0.19 -10.90 7.98
C ILE A 55 1.55 -11.36 8.51
N SER A 56 2.25 -12.24 7.80
CA SER A 56 3.56 -12.76 8.24
C SER A 56 4.59 -11.65 8.40
N ALA A 57 4.70 -10.71 7.43
CA ALA A 57 5.65 -9.62 7.53
C ALA A 57 5.37 -8.72 8.74
N THR A 58 4.11 -8.36 8.95
CA THR A 58 3.72 -7.50 10.08
C THR A 58 3.94 -8.23 11.41
N THR A 59 3.54 -9.51 11.50
CA THR A 59 3.73 -10.32 12.70
C THR A 59 5.21 -10.46 13.06
N THR A 60 6.05 -10.87 12.10
CA THR A 60 7.49 -11.05 12.32
C THR A 60 8.15 -9.75 12.78
N LEU A 61 7.86 -8.64 12.10
CA LEU A 61 8.40 -7.33 12.46
C LEU A 61 8.01 -6.92 13.89
N LEU A 62 6.72 -7.01 14.21
CA LEU A 62 6.21 -6.50 15.50
C LEU A 62 6.55 -7.42 16.68
N GLN A 63 6.69 -8.73 16.44
CA GLN A 63 7.23 -9.63 17.45
C GLN A 63 8.70 -9.30 17.75
N ALA A 64 9.51 -9.08 16.71
CA ALA A 64 10.91 -8.69 16.91
C ALA A 64 11.06 -7.31 17.59
N LEU A 65 10.15 -6.36 17.33
CA LEU A 65 10.14 -5.09 18.07
C LEU A 65 9.83 -5.29 19.54
N ARG A 66 8.87 -6.15 19.90
CA ARG A 66 8.55 -6.46 21.30
C ARG A 66 9.69 -7.16 22.06
N GLU A 67 10.55 -7.86 21.34
CA GLU A 67 11.73 -8.52 21.90
C GLU A 67 12.97 -7.61 21.91
N SER A 68 12.89 -6.43 21.30
CA SER A 68 13.97 -5.45 21.23
C SER A 68 14.13 -4.71 22.58
N GLU A 69 15.36 -4.36 22.93
CA GLU A 69 15.65 -3.59 24.15
C GLU A 69 15.06 -2.17 24.11
N LYS A 70 14.92 -1.60 22.92
CA LYS A 70 14.33 -0.29 22.68
C LYS A 70 13.31 -0.37 21.55
N ASN A 71 12.11 0.11 21.79
CA ASN A 71 11.10 0.24 20.76
C ASN A 71 11.26 1.57 19.99
N PRO A 72 10.96 1.59 18.68
CA PRO A 72 10.91 2.82 17.91
C PRO A 72 9.78 3.72 18.41
N GLU A 73 9.95 5.02 18.31
CA GLU A 73 8.91 5.99 18.67
C GLU A 73 7.72 5.94 17.71
N GLN A 74 7.98 5.58 16.45
CA GLN A 74 6.98 5.61 15.39
C GLN A 74 7.00 4.36 14.52
N LEU A 75 5.83 3.77 14.28
CA LEU A 75 5.57 2.78 13.25
C LEU A 75 4.58 3.32 12.22
N VAL A 76 5.02 3.47 10.98
CA VAL A 76 4.14 3.73 9.85
C VAL A 76 3.85 2.42 9.13
N GLN A 77 2.65 1.90 9.32
CA GLN A 77 2.18 0.69 8.71
C GLN A 77 1.49 1.01 7.38
N ALA A 78 2.03 0.49 6.28
CA ALA A 78 1.33 0.58 5.00
C ALA A 78 -0.06 -0.07 5.10
N SER A 79 -1.00 0.56 4.46
CA SER A 79 -2.38 0.10 4.30
C SER A 79 -2.88 0.53 2.91
N ALA A 80 -4.15 0.38 2.61
CA ALA A 80 -4.69 0.75 1.30
C ALA A 80 -6.13 1.26 1.40
N VAL A 81 -6.49 2.19 0.51
CA VAL A 81 -7.89 2.65 0.34
C VAL A 81 -8.84 1.51 -0.08
N GLY A 82 -8.30 0.37 -0.51
CA GLY A 82 -9.07 -0.85 -0.71
C GLY A 82 -9.83 -1.33 0.53
N PHE A 83 -9.52 -0.81 1.72
CA PHE A 83 -10.30 -0.98 2.94
C PHE A 83 -11.78 -0.62 2.75
N TYR A 84 -12.04 0.43 2.01
CA TYR A 84 -13.40 0.96 1.84
C TYR A 84 -14.25 0.17 0.84
N GLY A 85 -13.63 -0.67 -0.02
CA GLY A 85 -14.34 -1.38 -1.08
C GLY A 85 -14.96 -0.43 -2.11
N ASP A 86 -15.92 -0.94 -2.88
CA ASP A 86 -16.70 -0.11 -3.79
C ASP A 86 -17.93 0.44 -3.04
N ARG A 87 -18.02 1.75 -2.98
CA ARG A 87 -19.08 2.51 -2.31
C ARG A 87 -19.78 3.49 -3.27
N GLY A 88 -19.66 3.22 -4.58
CA GLY A 88 -20.23 4.12 -5.59
C GLY A 88 -19.63 5.52 -5.51
N ASN A 89 -20.49 6.52 -5.30
CA ASN A 89 -20.11 7.93 -5.24
C ASN A 89 -20.02 8.50 -3.81
N ASP A 90 -19.97 7.63 -2.80
CA ASP A 90 -19.83 8.10 -1.41
C ASP A 90 -18.48 8.78 -1.19
N ASP A 91 -18.47 9.90 -0.47
CA ASP A 91 -17.25 10.49 0.04
C ASP A 91 -16.73 9.68 1.24
N LEU A 92 -15.53 9.15 1.09
CA LEU A 92 -14.93 8.23 2.07
C LEU A 92 -13.81 8.92 2.84
N THR A 93 -13.94 8.92 4.16
CA THR A 93 -12.95 9.46 5.08
C THR A 93 -12.33 8.34 5.93
N GLU A 94 -11.32 8.68 6.72
CA GLU A 94 -10.68 7.74 7.66
C GLU A 94 -11.67 7.15 8.68
N LYS A 95 -12.79 7.84 8.93
CA LYS A 95 -13.87 7.39 9.83
C LYS A 95 -14.88 6.47 9.15
N SER A 96 -14.84 6.36 7.83
CA SER A 96 -15.74 5.50 7.08
C SER A 96 -15.50 4.03 7.41
N SER A 97 -16.59 3.27 7.51
CA SER A 97 -16.55 1.84 7.80
C SER A 97 -15.91 1.04 6.66
N ARG A 98 -15.44 -0.15 6.98
CA ARG A 98 -14.97 -1.12 6.00
C ARG A 98 -16.06 -1.43 4.97
N GLY A 99 -15.66 -1.53 3.72
CA GLY A 99 -16.52 -2.00 2.65
C GLY A 99 -16.53 -3.52 2.50
N ALA A 100 -17.09 -3.99 1.39
CA ALA A 100 -17.14 -5.39 1.03
C ALA A 100 -16.01 -5.79 0.06
N GLY A 101 -15.75 -7.09 -0.02
CA GLY A 101 -14.85 -7.69 -0.99
C GLY A 101 -13.49 -8.10 -0.43
N TYR A 102 -12.79 -8.89 -1.24
CA TYR A 102 -11.55 -9.56 -0.84
C TYR A 102 -10.46 -8.58 -0.38
N LEU A 103 -10.21 -7.49 -1.12
CA LEU A 103 -9.17 -6.52 -0.73
C LEU A 103 -9.51 -5.80 0.57
N SER A 104 -10.78 -5.50 0.80
CA SER A 104 -11.25 -4.88 2.03
C SER A 104 -10.99 -5.79 3.25
N GLU A 105 -11.26 -7.10 3.10
CA GLU A 105 -10.95 -8.10 4.12
C GLU A 105 -9.44 -8.25 4.37
N VAL A 106 -8.63 -8.19 3.31
CA VAL A 106 -7.16 -8.25 3.43
C VAL A 106 -6.65 -7.05 4.23
N VAL A 107 -7.13 -5.84 3.92
CA VAL A 107 -6.66 -4.62 4.59
C VAL A 107 -7.10 -4.61 6.05
N GLU A 108 -8.34 -4.99 6.34
CA GLU A 108 -8.85 -5.09 7.72
C GLU A 108 -7.96 -6.00 8.58
N LYS A 109 -7.70 -7.24 8.12
CA LYS A 109 -6.85 -8.21 8.83
C LYS A 109 -5.42 -7.70 8.99
N TRP A 110 -4.91 -7.02 7.98
CA TRP A 110 -3.58 -6.45 8.01
C TRP A 110 -3.44 -5.34 9.07
N GLU A 111 -4.39 -4.40 9.11
CA GLU A 111 -4.43 -3.36 10.14
C GLU A 111 -4.69 -3.94 11.53
N GLU A 112 -5.54 -4.97 11.64
CA GLU A 112 -5.84 -5.63 12.92
C GLU A 112 -4.61 -6.26 13.55
N VAL A 113 -3.82 -7.01 12.79
CA VAL A 113 -2.56 -7.60 13.28
C VAL A 113 -1.59 -6.52 13.77
N ALA A 114 -1.48 -5.40 13.07
CA ALA A 114 -0.63 -4.30 13.49
C ALA A 114 -1.12 -3.68 14.81
N ARG A 115 -2.43 -3.45 14.97
CA ARG A 115 -3.00 -2.93 16.23
C ARG A 115 -2.78 -3.86 17.41
N GLN A 116 -2.89 -5.16 17.20
CA GLN A 116 -2.74 -6.17 18.27
C GLN A 116 -1.29 -6.35 18.72
N LEU A 117 -0.34 -6.16 17.81
CA LEU A 117 1.06 -6.50 18.03
C LEU A 117 1.99 -5.29 18.23
N VAL A 118 1.58 -4.07 17.93
CA VAL A 118 2.42 -2.89 18.13
C VAL A 118 2.82 -2.77 19.61
N PRO A 119 4.10 -2.46 19.93
CA PRO A 119 4.49 -2.14 21.31
C PRO A 119 3.74 -0.92 21.85
N GLN A 120 3.47 -0.90 23.15
CA GLN A 120 2.63 0.14 23.77
C GLN A 120 3.22 1.55 23.67
N GLU A 121 4.55 1.67 23.66
CA GLU A 121 5.28 2.94 23.58
C GLU A 121 5.45 3.44 22.14
N THR A 122 5.10 2.62 21.14
CA THR A 122 5.26 2.95 19.73
C THR A 122 3.98 3.54 19.17
N ARG A 123 4.04 4.76 18.66
CA ARG A 123 2.92 5.39 17.96
C ARG A 123 2.67 4.68 16.63
N LEU A 124 1.44 4.30 16.37
CA LEU A 124 1.05 3.59 15.15
C LEU A 124 0.26 4.48 14.21
N SER A 125 0.75 4.64 12.98
CA SER A 125 0.03 5.30 11.90
C SER A 125 -0.23 4.34 10.74
N PHE A 126 -1.46 4.30 10.25
CA PHE A 126 -1.83 3.54 9.05
C PHE A 126 -1.87 4.46 7.83
N ALA A 127 -1.09 4.13 6.82
CA ALA A 127 -1.05 4.83 5.55
C ALA A 127 -1.96 4.12 4.53
N ARG A 128 -3.27 4.43 4.50
CA ARG A 128 -4.21 3.93 3.49
C ARG A 128 -3.94 4.60 2.16
N THR A 129 -3.05 4.00 1.39
CA THR A 129 -2.54 4.57 0.15
C THR A 129 -3.45 4.24 -1.03
N GLY A 130 -3.74 5.24 -1.85
CA GLY A 130 -4.40 5.11 -3.14
C GLY A 130 -3.48 4.55 -4.23
N LEU A 131 -3.88 4.68 -5.48
CA LEU A 131 -3.09 4.28 -6.64
C LEU A 131 -1.90 5.22 -6.80
N VAL A 132 -0.68 4.73 -6.53
CA VAL A 132 0.53 5.56 -6.67
C VAL A 132 0.90 5.72 -8.14
N LEU A 133 0.86 6.96 -8.61
CA LEU A 133 1.22 7.34 -9.97
C LEU A 133 2.71 7.72 -10.03
N GLY A 134 3.51 6.88 -10.68
CA GLY A 134 4.96 7.06 -10.86
C GLY A 134 5.46 6.38 -12.13
N GLN A 135 6.79 6.35 -12.31
CA GLN A 135 7.39 5.72 -13.51
C GLN A 135 7.26 4.18 -13.53
N GLY A 136 6.91 3.58 -12.40
CA GLY A 136 6.77 2.13 -12.21
C GLY A 136 5.39 1.75 -11.64
N GLY A 137 5.34 0.58 -10.98
CA GLY A 137 4.18 0.15 -10.21
C GLY A 137 2.92 -0.05 -11.05
N ALA A 138 1.80 0.47 -10.54
CA ALA A 138 0.48 0.26 -11.13
C ALA A 138 0.30 0.88 -12.53
N LEU A 139 1.05 1.93 -12.87
CA LEU A 139 1.01 2.52 -14.21
C LEU A 139 1.76 1.71 -15.26
N SER A 140 2.70 0.84 -14.90
CA SER A 140 3.54 0.12 -15.88
C SER A 140 2.73 -0.68 -16.89
N PRO A 141 1.76 -1.53 -16.52
CA PRO A 141 0.95 -2.26 -17.48
C PRO A 141 0.08 -1.34 -18.33
N LEU A 142 -0.48 -0.28 -17.74
CA LEU A 142 -1.28 0.70 -18.47
C LEU A 142 -0.45 1.46 -19.52
N ARG A 143 0.75 1.88 -19.14
CA ARG A 143 1.70 2.53 -20.06
C ARG A 143 2.08 1.62 -21.22
N LEU A 144 2.34 0.33 -20.95
CA LEU A 144 2.67 -0.63 -22.00
C LEU A 144 1.50 -0.81 -22.97
N GLN A 145 0.28 -1.02 -22.50
CA GLN A 145 -0.92 -1.12 -23.33
C GLN A 145 -1.13 0.15 -24.17
N THR A 146 -1.00 1.31 -23.53
CA THR A 146 -1.12 2.61 -24.21
C THR A 146 -0.04 2.79 -25.28
N ALA A 147 1.23 2.44 -24.98
CA ALA A 147 2.34 2.53 -25.94
C ALA A 147 2.12 1.66 -27.17
N LEU A 148 1.53 0.48 -27.00
CA LEU A 148 1.18 -0.45 -28.08
C LEU A 148 -0.10 -0.02 -28.85
N GLY A 149 -0.74 1.08 -28.47
CA GLY A 149 -1.96 1.57 -29.13
C GLY A 149 -3.22 0.79 -28.79
N VAL A 150 -3.18 -0.08 -27.78
CA VAL A 150 -4.33 -0.88 -27.29
C VAL A 150 -4.82 -0.39 -25.93
N GLY A 151 -4.41 0.81 -25.52
CA GLY A 151 -4.90 1.45 -24.30
C GLY A 151 -6.36 1.89 -24.43
N GLY A 152 -7.13 1.70 -23.37
CA GLY A 152 -8.54 2.05 -23.39
C GLY A 152 -9.20 1.91 -22.02
N LYS A 153 -10.51 1.99 -22.03
CA LYS A 153 -11.38 1.85 -20.89
C LYS A 153 -11.20 0.48 -20.20
N ILE A 154 -11.06 0.48 -18.88
CA ILE A 154 -11.02 -0.73 -18.08
C ILE A 154 -12.39 -0.95 -17.41
N GLY A 155 -13.02 -2.08 -17.67
CA GLY A 155 -14.37 -2.38 -17.15
C GLY A 155 -15.37 -1.32 -17.60
N SER A 156 -16.17 -0.81 -16.66
CA SER A 156 -17.13 0.27 -16.95
C SER A 156 -16.46 1.62 -17.23
N GLY A 157 -15.24 1.82 -16.74
CA GLY A 157 -14.56 3.11 -16.77
C GLY A 157 -15.02 4.08 -15.68
N GLN A 158 -16.15 3.80 -15.02
CA GLN A 158 -16.76 4.68 -14.04
C GLN A 158 -16.27 4.46 -12.60
N GLN A 159 -15.51 3.36 -12.37
CA GLN A 159 -14.98 3.09 -11.05
C GLN A 159 -13.97 4.17 -10.65
N TRP A 160 -14.13 4.67 -9.44
CA TRP A 160 -13.21 5.64 -8.84
C TRP A 160 -11.84 4.99 -8.58
N TRP A 161 -10.79 5.69 -8.99
CA TRP A 161 -9.42 5.34 -8.72
C TRP A 161 -8.77 6.44 -7.87
N PRO A 162 -8.89 6.38 -6.55
CA PRO A 162 -8.18 7.31 -5.67
C PRO A 162 -6.69 7.18 -5.94
N TRP A 163 -6.06 8.25 -6.37
CA TRP A 163 -4.66 8.26 -6.78
C TRP A 163 -3.83 9.25 -5.96
N ILE A 164 -2.53 9.05 -5.95
CA ILE A 164 -1.56 9.97 -5.36
C ILE A 164 -0.29 9.96 -6.21
N SER A 165 0.42 11.10 -6.31
CA SER A 165 1.73 11.12 -6.98
C SER A 165 2.79 10.40 -6.13
N LEU A 166 3.82 9.84 -6.78
CA LEU A 166 4.94 9.24 -6.05
C LEU A 166 5.62 10.25 -5.12
N ASN A 167 5.77 11.50 -5.54
CA ASN A 167 6.39 12.51 -4.72
C ASN A 167 5.55 12.84 -3.48
N ASP A 168 4.23 12.91 -3.62
CA ASP A 168 3.37 13.24 -2.49
C ASP A 168 3.25 12.07 -1.52
N VAL A 169 3.22 10.82 -2.00
CA VAL A 169 3.25 9.67 -1.09
C VAL A 169 4.55 9.61 -0.30
N ILE A 170 5.70 9.92 -0.91
CA ILE A 170 6.98 10.00 -0.19
C ILE A 170 6.92 11.09 0.88
N ARG A 171 6.47 12.30 0.55
CA ARG A 171 6.30 13.39 1.51
C ARG A 171 5.35 13.03 2.65
N SER A 172 4.27 12.31 2.35
CA SER A 172 3.33 11.84 3.36
C SER A 172 3.98 10.86 4.33
N TYR A 173 4.79 9.92 3.84
CA TYR A 173 5.54 9.02 4.72
C TYR A 173 6.56 9.77 5.58
N VAL A 174 7.30 10.73 5.02
CA VAL A 174 8.24 11.58 5.79
C VAL A 174 7.49 12.32 6.89
N PHE A 175 6.36 12.96 6.57
CA PHE A 175 5.51 13.64 7.55
C PHE A 175 5.05 12.71 8.70
N LEU A 176 4.66 11.48 8.38
CA LEU A 176 4.26 10.48 9.37
C LEU A 176 5.44 10.02 10.23
N ILE A 177 6.65 9.92 9.68
CA ILE A 177 7.86 9.49 10.38
C ILE A 177 8.36 10.59 11.33
N GLU A 178 8.41 11.83 10.89
CA GLU A 178 8.96 12.97 11.65
C GLU A 178 8.16 13.33 12.91
N GLY A 179 7.08 12.60 13.18
CA GLY A 179 6.32 12.72 14.43
C GLY A 179 5.45 13.96 14.55
N SER A 180 5.32 14.75 13.47
CA SER A 180 4.38 15.87 13.41
C SER A 180 2.92 15.41 13.34
N ALA A 181 2.70 14.15 12.92
CA ALA A 181 1.41 13.52 12.86
C ALA A 181 1.06 12.84 14.18
N SER A 182 -0.21 12.86 14.57
CA SER A 182 -0.75 12.02 15.64
C SER A 182 -0.78 10.55 15.19
N GLU A 183 -0.87 9.63 16.13
CA GLU A 183 -1.23 8.25 15.78
C GLU A 183 -2.61 8.19 15.11
N GLY A 184 -2.83 7.22 14.24
CA GLY A 184 -4.13 7.07 13.59
C GLY A 184 -4.09 6.58 12.15
N ILE A 185 -5.16 6.84 11.43
CA ILE A 185 -5.35 6.44 10.04
C ILE A 185 -5.25 7.68 9.16
N TYR A 186 -4.59 7.54 8.02
CA TYR A 186 -4.40 8.59 7.02
C TYR A 186 -4.70 8.05 5.62
N ASN A 187 -5.61 8.70 4.91
CA ASN A 187 -5.85 8.43 3.50
C ASN A 187 -4.81 9.18 2.65
N LEU A 188 -3.86 8.45 2.10
CA LEU A 188 -2.86 9.02 1.22
C LEU A 188 -3.39 9.02 -0.21
N VAL A 189 -4.11 10.07 -0.56
CA VAL A 189 -4.75 10.28 -1.87
C VAL A 189 -4.54 11.72 -2.35
N GLY A 190 -4.58 11.92 -3.65
CA GLY A 190 -4.56 13.25 -4.25
C GLY A 190 -5.84 14.04 -3.98
N PRO A 191 -5.79 15.36 -4.12
CA PRO A 191 -6.92 16.25 -3.80
C PRO A 191 -8.10 16.13 -4.77
N SER A 192 -7.90 15.51 -5.93
CA SER A 192 -8.93 15.37 -6.98
C SER A 192 -9.27 13.91 -7.18
N ALA A 193 -10.54 13.58 -7.05
CA ALA A 193 -11.05 12.27 -7.42
C ALA A 193 -10.99 12.10 -8.94
N SER A 194 -10.69 10.90 -9.43
CA SER A 194 -10.70 10.55 -10.84
C SER A 194 -11.19 9.14 -11.06
N THR A 195 -11.93 8.94 -12.14
CA THR A 195 -12.35 7.62 -12.59
C THR A 195 -11.22 6.91 -13.36
N SER A 196 -11.34 5.60 -13.53
CA SER A 196 -10.37 4.84 -14.33
C SER A 196 -10.34 5.30 -15.79
N LEU A 197 -11.50 5.73 -16.33
CA LEU A 197 -11.59 6.28 -17.67
C LEU A 197 -10.77 7.57 -17.82
N GLU A 198 -10.91 8.50 -16.85
CA GLU A 198 -10.18 9.78 -16.86
C GLU A 198 -8.66 9.56 -16.76
N ILE A 199 -8.22 8.69 -15.87
CA ILE A 199 -6.79 8.38 -15.71
C ILE A 199 -6.22 7.73 -16.97
N THR A 200 -6.92 6.76 -17.57
CA THR A 200 -6.44 6.10 -18.79
C THR A 200 -6.50 7.00 -20.01
N ALA A 201 -7.49 7.88 -20.11
CA ALA A 201 -7.60 8.88 -21.16
C ALA A 201 -6.48 9.93 -21.08
N GLU A 202 -6.20 10.45 -19.87
CA GLU A 202 -5.11 11.41 -19.68
C GLU A 202 -3.75 10.76 -19.95
N LEU A 203 -3.55 9.51 -19.54
CA LEU A 203 -2.34 8.75 -19.87
C LEU A 203 -2.13 8.63 -21.39
N ALA A 204 -3.17 8.29 -22.13
CA ALA A 204 -3.12 8.18 -23.58
C ALA A 204 -2.80 9.52 -24.26
N LYS A 205 -3.43 10.60 -23.78
CA LYS A 205 -3.16 11.98 -24.23
C LYS A 205 -1.70 12.37 -24.01
N GLN A 206 -1.15 12.15 -22.81
CA GLN A 206 0.24 12.46 -22.48
C GLN A 206 1.24 11.65 -23.31
N MET A 207 0.89 10.41 -23.64
CA MET A 207 1.70 9.55 -24.49
C MET A 207 1.47 9.77 -25.99
N LYS A 208 0.57 10.68 -26.38
CA LYS A 208 0.15 10.92 -27.78
C LYS A 208 -0.28 9.63 -28.48
N ARG A 209 -1.11 8.84 -27.82
CA ARG A 209 -1.64 7.57 -28.31
C ARG A 209 -3.16 7.59 -28.34
N PRO A 210 -3.80 6.78 -29.23
CA PRO A 210 -5.24 6.65 -29.23
C PRO A 210 -5.74 6.05 -27.91
N HIS A 211 -6.94 6.46 -27.50
CA HIS A 211 -7.67 5.90 -26.36
C HIS A 211 -8.99 5.30 -26.85
N TRP A 212 -9.16 4.00 -26.67
CA TRP A 212 -10.35 3.29 -27.13
C TRP A 212 -11.42 3.25 -26.05
N ILE A 213 -12.59 3.81 -26.34
CA ILE A 213 -13.71 3.93 -25.39
C ILE A 213 -14.53 2.63 -25.31
N GLY A 214 -14.32 1.70 -26.21
CA GLY A 214 -15.04 0.44 -26.27
C GLY A 214 -14.18 -0.70 -26.78
N LEU A 215 -13.74 -1.56 -25.93
CA LEU A 215 -13.38 -2.95 -26.17
C LEU A 215 -14.32 -3.82 -25.37
#